data_e0580b6d39dca7b955feb98640aecf5a
#
_entry.id   e0580b6d39dca7b955feb98640aecf5a
#
_cell.length_a   1.000
_cell.length_b   1.000
_cell.length_c   1.000
_cell.angle_alpha   90.00
_cell.angle_beta   90.00
_cell.angle_gamma   90.00
#
_symmetry.space_group_name_H-M   'P 1'
#
loop_
_entity.id
_entity.type
_entity.pdbx_description
1 polymer ?
#
loop_
_entity_poly.entity_id
_entity_poly.type
_entity_poly.pdbx_seq_one_letter_code
_entity_poly.pdbx_strand_id
1 'polypeptide(L)'
;YEPLESCSGLAFSPQGPLPDAVSYWNYLSASYWVIDAFMMRDMAAATGRDAAKYQQMADSAKAYIKENFLNEDGTFKTAILNTMQTPALFALKNQLLEGEAKAKMIDRLRENFAQHDLCLQTGFLGTSILMATLTENGMEDIAYELLFQRKNPSWLYSVDNGATTIWERWNSYMIDKGMGPRGM
;
A
#
# COMPACT_ATOMS: atom_id res chain seq x y z
N TYR A 1 -6.50 9.58 0.33
CA TYR A 1 -6.70 8.93 -0.99
C TYR A 1 -5.46 9.07 -1.84
N GLU A 2 -4.88 7.97 -2.24
CA GLU A 2 -3.69 7.93 -3.10
C GLU A 2 -4.12 7.85 -4.56
N PRO A 3 -4.11 8.95 -5.29
CA PRO A 3 -4.59 8.99 -6.67
C PRO A 3 -3.77 8.12 -7.63
N LEU A 4 -2.53 7.78 -7.25
CA LEU A 4 -1.65 6.95 -8.09
C LEU A 4 -2.06 5.47 -8.12
N GLU A 5 -2.84 4.98 -7.17
CA GLU A 5 -3.42 3.62 -7.23
C GLU A 5 -4.63 3.52 -8.15
N SER A 6 -5.32 4.62 -8.40
CA SER A 6 -6.39 4.64 -9.37
C SER A 6 -5.81 4.72 -10.78
N CYS A 7 -6.30 3.92 -11.70
CA CYS A 7 -5.97 4.00 -13.13
C CYS A 7 -6.38 5.32 -13.78
N SER A 8 -6.95 6.26 -13.01
CA SER A 8 -7.34 7.57 -13.49
C SER A 8 -6.12 8.41 -13.81
N GLY A 9 -6.08 8.94 -14.97
CA GLY A 9 -5.13 9.79 -15.68
C GLY A 9 -4.26 10.82 -14.97
N LEU A 10 -4.18 10.81 -13.64
CA LEU A 10 -3.28 11.68 -12.88
C LEU A 10 -1.79 11.38 -13.12
N ALA A 11 -1.52 10.19 -13.61
CA ALA A 11 -0.18 9.77 -13.93
C ALA A 11 0.25 10.15 -15.37
N PHE A 12 -0.65 10.70 -16.16
CA PHE A 12 -0.39 11.07 -17.55
C PHE A 12 -0.49 12.59 -17.74
N SER A 13 0.54 13.15 -18.30
CA SER A 13 0.54 14.49 -18.88
C SER A 13 0.52 14.38 -20.41
N PRO A 14 0.27 15.47 -21.15
CA PRO A 14 0.43 15.48 -22.60
C PRO A 14 1.83 15.05 -23.07
N GLN A 15 2.82 15.11 -22.19
CA GLN A 15 4.21 14.72 -22.43
C GLN A 15 4.52 13.27 -22.02
N GLY A 16 3.52 12.51 -21.54
CA GLY A 16 3.66 11.14 -21.08
C GLY A 16 3.48 10.99 -19.55
N PRO A 17 3.73 9.80 -18.99
CA PRO A 17 3.57 9.55 -17.57
C PRO A 17 4.56 10.38 -16.74
N LEU A 18 4.10 10.86 -15.57
CA LEU A 18 4.95 11.56 -14.62
C LEU A 18 6.01 10.61 -14.04
N PRO A 19 7.28 11.04 -13.89
CA PRO A 19 8.36 10.20 -13.38
C PRO A 19 8.04 9.54 -12.02
N ASP A 20 7.43 10.28 -11.10
CA ASP A 20 7.04 9.77 -9.79
C ASP A 20 5.96 8.67 -9.88
N ALA A 21 5.01 8.80 -10.81
CA ALA A 21 4.01 7.79 -11.06
C ALA A 21 4.64 6.51 -11.65
N VAL A 22 5.59 6.65 -12.56
CA VAL A 22 6.33 5.50 -13.12
C VAL A 22 7.10 4.78 -12.01
N SER A 23 7.78 5.53 -11.14
CA SER A 23 8.50 4.95 -10.00
C SER A 23 7.55 4.21 -9.06
N TYR A 24 6.39 4.78 -8.76
CA TYR A 24 5.36 4.17 -7.92
C TYR A 24 4.84 2.86 -8.52
N TRP A 25 4.49 2.85 -9.80
CA TRP A 25 3.98 1.64 -10.47
C TRP A 25 5.04 0.55 -10.57
N ASN A 26 6.28 0.90 -10.87
CA ASN A 26 7.37 -0.06 -10.92
C ASN A 26 7.62 -0.70 -9.55
N TYR A 27 7.58 0.11 -8.48
CA TYR A 27 7.68 -0.37 -7.12
C TYR A 27 6.54 -1.33 -6.76
N LEU A 28 5.29 -0.97 -7.06
CA LEU A 28 4.13 -1.83 -6.79
C LEU A 28 4.18 -3.13 -7.60
N SER A 29 4.52 -3.06 -8.88
CA SER A 29 4.64 -4.25 -9.73
C SER A 29 5.68 -5.22 -9.19
N ALA A 30 6.86 -4.71 -8.80
CA ALA A 30 7.89 -5.51 -8.18
C ALA A 30 7.45 -6.09 -6.82
N SER A 31 6.69 -5.31 -6.04
CA SER A 31 6.15 -5.75 -4.75
C SER A 31 5.13 -6.89 -4.89
N TYR A 32 4.27 -6.83 -5.90
CA TYR A 32 3.37 -7.94 -6.21
C TYR A 32 4.11 -9.18 -6.68
N TRP A 33 5.19 -9.02 -7.44
CA TRP A 33 6.01 -10.17 -7.83
C TRP A 33 6.54 -10.94 -6.61
N VAL A 34 6.94 -10.26 -5.54
CA VAL A 34 7.33 -10.92 -4.28
C VAL A 34 6.16 -11.71 -3.69
N ILE A 35 4.97 -11.10 -3.62
CA ILE A 35 3.76 -11.74 -3.07
C ILE A 35 3.39 -12.97 -3.89
N ASP A 36 3.33 -12.85 -5.19
CA ASP A 36 2.97 -13.94 -6.11
C ASP A 36 3.98 -15.11 -6.01
N ALA A 37 5.27 -14.78 -5.92
CA ALA A 37 6.31 -15.79 -5.75
C ALA A 37 6.17 -16.53 -4.41
N PHE A 38 5.84 -15.85 -3.32
CA PHE A 38 5.56 -16.51 -2.03
C PHE A 38 4.31 -17.37 -2.09
N MET A 39 3.22 -16.89 -2.71
CA MET A 39 2.01 -17.70 -2.90
C MET A 39 2.30 -18.96 -3.69
N MET A 40 3.07 -18.85 -4.78
CA MET A 40 3.46 -20.00 -5.60
C MET A 40 4.37 -20.97 -4.84
N ARG A 41 5.28 -20.46 -4.01
CA ARG A 41 6.11 -21.28 -3.12
C ARG A 41 5.25 -22.11 -2.16
N ASP A 42 4.31 -21.44 -1.49
CA ASP A 42 3.47 -22.10 -0.49
C ASP A 42 2.52 -23.13 -1.12
N MET A 43 1.96 -22.82 -2.29
CA MET A 43 1.15 -23.78 -3.06
C MET A 43 1.99 -24.98 -3.56
N ALA A 44 3.22 -24.73 -4.02
CA ALA A 44 4.13 -25.80 -4.44
C ALA A 44 4.47 -26.71 -3.26
N ALA A 45 4.83 -26.14 -2.11
CA ALA A 45 5.12 -26.89 -0.89
C ALA A 45 3.91 -27.73 -0.44
N ALA A 46 2.72 -27.15 -0.39
CA ALA A 46 1.49 -27.82 0.00
C ALA A 46 1.10 -28.98 -0.95
N THR A 47 1.54 -28.93 -2.20
CA THR A 47 1.26 -29.96 -3.21
C THR A 47 2.44 -30.91 -3.48
N GLY A 48 3.48 -30.86 -2.65
CA GLY A 48 4.67 -31.70 -2.79
C GLY A 48 5.51 -31.40 -4.04
N ARG A 49 5.42 -30.18 -4.58
CA ARG A 49 6.20 -29.72 -5.74
C ARG A 49 7.41 -28.92 -5.30
N ASP A 50 8.34 -28.69 -6.24
CA ASP A 50 9.52 -27.87 -5.97
C ASP A 50 9.13 -26.42 -5.65
N ALA A 51 9.33 -26.05 -4.38
CA ALA A 51 9.11 -24.71 -3.87
C ALA A 51 10.36 -23.81 -3.96
N ALA A 52 11.55 -24.39 -4.12
CA ALA A 52 12.82 -23.66 -4.04
C ALA A 52 12.96 -22.61 -5.14
N LYS A 53 12.51 -22.93 -6.36
CA LYS A 53 12.54 -21.96 -7.47
C LYS A 53 11.71 -20.72 -7.20
N TYR A 54 10.57 -20.87 -6.54
CA TYR A 54 9.71 -19.71 -6.20
C TYR A 54 10.28 -18.89 -5.04
N GLN A 55 10.96 -19.55 -4.10
CA GLN A 55 11.73 -18.84 -3.09
C GLN A 55 12.84 -17.99 -3.73
N GLN A 56 13.60 -18.55 -4.67
CA GLN A 56 14.62 -17.80 -5.42
C GLN A 56 14.04 -16.63 -6.21
N MET A 57 12.85 -16.80 -6.80
CA MET A 57 12.15 -15.71 -7.50
C MET A 57 11.79 -14.59 -6.54
N ALA A 58 11.24 -14.92 -5.35
CA ALA A 58 10.92 -13.94 -4.32
C ALA A 58 12.18 -13.20 -3.83
N ASP A 59 13.26 -13.92 -3.56
CA ASP A 59 14.53 -13.34 -3.10
C ASP A 59 15.13 -12.41 -4.15
N SER A 60 15.07 -12.78 -5.42
CA SER A 60 15.53 -11.94 -6.54
C SER A 60 14.69 -10.66 -6.66
N ALA A 61 13.36 -10.78 -6.55
CA ALA A 61 12.48 -9.62 -6.58
C ALA A 61 12.70 -8.69 -5.38
N LYS A 62 12.90 -9.24 -4.17
CA LYS A 62 13.25 -8.47 -2.97
C LYS A 62 14.60 -7.75 -3.13
N ALA A 63 15.60 -8.42 -3.68
CA ALA A 63 16.91 -7.81 -3.96
C ALA A 63 16.77 -6.64 -4.95
N TYR A 64 16.02 -6.83 -6.04
CA TYR A 64 15.73 -5.78 -7.00
C TYR A 64 15.05 -4.56 -6.36
N ILE A 65 14.06 -4.79 -5.48
CA ILE A 65 13.38 -3.69 -4.78
C ILE A 65 14.34 -2.95 -3.86
N LYS A 66 15.13 -3.66 -3.07
CA LYS A 66 16.12 -3.05 -2.17
C LYS A 66 17.12 -2.20 -2.94
N GLU A 67 17.66 -2.75 -4.03
CA GLU A 67 18.65 -2.05 -4.85
C GLU A 67 18.09 -0.81 -5.54
N ASN A 68 16.86 -0.86 -6.06
CA ASN A 68 16.35 0.20 -6.91
C ASN A 68 15.48 1.24 -6.19
N PHE A 69 14.86 0.88 -5.06
CA PHE A 69 13.87 1.74 -4.40
C PHE A 69 14.18 2.11 -2.96
N LEU A 70 15.06 1.38 -2.26
CA LEU A 70 15.34 1.62 -0.85
C LEU A 70 16.77 2.10 -0.61
N ASN A 71 16.93 2.97 0.37
CA ASN A 71 18.20 3.32 0.98
C ASN A 71 18.49 2.37 2.14
N GLU A 72 19.72 2.36 2.63
CA GLU A 72 20.15 1.51 3.77
C GLU A 72 19.39 1.80 5.06
N ASP A 73 18.98 3.06 5.26
CA ASP A 73 18.19 3.49 6.43
C ASP A 73 16.70 3.15 6.33
N GLY A 74 16.28 2.47 5.24
CA GLY A 74 14.91 2.09 4.97
C GLY A 74 14.03 3.20 4.38
N THR A 75 14.57 4.38 4.05
CA THR A 75 13.84 5.38 3.26
C THR A 75 13.74 4.95 1.80
N PHE A 76 12.73 5.45 1.10
CA PHE A 76 12.67 5.28 -0.35
C PHE A 76 13.54 6.31 -1.06
N LYS A 77 14.20 5.89 -2.14
CA LYS A 77 15.02 6.76 -2.99
C LYS A 77 14.21 7.84 -3.70
N THR A 78 12.97 7.54 -4.05
CA THR A 78 12.03 8.48 -4.66
C THR A 78 11.21 9.17 -3.57
N ALA A 79 11.22 10.49 -3.53
CA ALA A 79 10.60 11.29 -2.45
C ALA A 79 9.12 10.97 -2.25
N ILE A 80 8.35 10.84 -3.34
CA ILE A 80 6.91 10.58 -3.28
C ILE A 80 6.58 9.29 -2.53
N LEU A 81 7.40 8.24 -2.65
CA LEU A 81 7.16 6.97 -1.96
C LEU A 81 7.28 7.09 -0.44
N ASN A 82 8.02 8.09 0.07
CA ASN A 82 8.16 8.35 1.50
C ASN A 82 6.94 9.06 2.10
N THR A 83 6.10 9.68 1.28
CA THR A 83 4.93 10.44 1.74
C THR A 83 3.64 9.65 1.74
N MET A 84 3.65 8.44 1.16
CA MET A 84 2.47 7.62 0.93
C MET A 84 2.41 6.42 1.88
N GLN A 85 1.20 6.00 2.25
CA GLN A 85 0.97 4.84 3.13
C GLN A 85 1.27 3.52 2.41
N THR A 86 0.80 3.35 1.19
CA THR A 86 0.88 2.09 0.42
C THR A 86 2.31 1.57 0.23
N PRO A 87 3.31 2.39 -0.15
CA PRO A 87 4.68 1.88 -0.28
C PRO A 87 5.25 1.31 1.01
N ALA A 88 5.00 1.97 2.14
CA ALA A 88 5.44 1.50 3.45
C ALA A 88 4.77 0.16 3.83
N LEU A 89 3.46 0.03 3.57
CA LEU A 89 2.73 -1.22 3.79
C LEU A 89 3.32 -2.37 2.98
N PHE A 90 3.61 -2.17 1.69
CA PHE A 90 4.25 -3.20 0.87
C PHE A 90 5.68 -3.52 1.32
N ALA A 91 6.45 -2.54 1.79
CA ALA A 91 7.78 -2.79 2.33
C ALA A 91 7.73 -3.72 3.56
N LEU A 92 6.80 -3.47 4.47
CA LEU A 92 6.57 -4.30 5.65
C LEU A 92 5.99 -5.67 5.30
N LYS A 93 4.97 -5.73 4.45
CA LYS A 93 4.33 -6.98 4.00
C LYS A 93 5.31 -7.93 3.33
N ASN A 94 6.17 -7.40 2.48
CA ASN A 94 7.19 -8.16 1.76
C ASN A 94 8.45 -8.42 2.58
N GLN A 95 8.50 -7.96 3.85
CA GLN A 95 9.66 -8.14 4.72
C GLN A 95 10.95 -7.66 4.05
N LEU A 96 10.91 -6.44 3.47
CA LEU A 96 12.05 -5.85 2.78
C LEU A 96 13.10 -5.29 3.76
N LEU A 97 12.70 -5.00 4.99
CA LEU A 97 13.50 -4.32 6.00
C LEU A 97 13.58 -5.17 7.28
N GLU A 98 14.70 -5.06 7.98
CA GLU A 98 14.96 -5.72 9.25
C GLU A 98 15.54 -4.74 10.26
N GLY A 99 15.57 -5.12 11.54
CA GLY A 99 16.21 -4.36 12.61
C GLY A 99 15.76 -2.90 12.67
N GLU A 100 16.73 -2.00 12.77
CA GLU A 100 16.48 -0.56 12.91
C GLU A 100 15.77 0.07 11.71
N ALA A 101 16.10 -0.34 10.50
CA ALA A 101 15.45 0.16 9.29
C ALA A 101 13.95 -0.19 9.26
N LYS A 102 13.59 -1.39 9.72
CA LYS A 102 12.18 -1.78 9.88
C LYS A 102 11.48 -0.93 10.94
N ALA A 103 12.12 -0.73 12.10
CA ALA A 103 11.56 0.11 13.17
C ALA A 103 11.31 1.54 12.67
N LYS A 104 12.27 2.15 12.00
CA LYS A 104 12.11 3.48 11.39
C LYS A 104 10.98 3.55 10.36
N MET A 105 10.77 2.48 9.57
CA MET A 105 9.64 2.43 8.63
C MET A 105 8.30 2.39 9.36
N ILE A 106 8.20 1.63 10.44
CA ILE A 106 7.01 1.57 11.30
C ILE A 106 6.72 2.95 11.91
N ASP A 107 7.73 3.60 12.49
CA ASP A 107 7.59 4.93 13.09
C ASP A 107 7.10 5.96 12.06
N ARG A 108 7.71 5.99 10.88
CA ARG A 108 7.27 6.88 9.79
C ARG A 108 5.84 6.60 9.33
N LEU A 109 5.44 5.33 9.29
CA LEU A 109 4.06 4.99 8.93
C LEU A 109 3.07 5.44 10.01
N ARG A 110 3.41 5.27 11.30
CA ARG A 110 2.64 5.83 12.43
C ARG A 110 2.52 7.35 12.35
N GLU A 111 3.63 8.04 12.09
CA GLU A 111 3.65 9.49 11.90
C GLU A 111 2.77 9.92 10.71
N ASN A 112 2.83 9.20 9.60
CA ASN A 112 1.98 9.47 8.44
C ASN A 112 0.49 9.37 8.80
N PHE A 113 0.07 8.30 9.48
CA PHE A 113 -1.32 8.18 9.93
C PHE A 113 -1.71 9.32 10.88
N ALA A 114 -0.84 9.71 11.82
CA ALA A 114 -1.12 10.82 12.73
C ALA A 114 -1.26 12.16 11.99
N GLN A 115 -0.39 12.44 11.03
CA GLN A 115 -0.44 13.67 10.20
C GLN A 115 -1.70 13.76 9.33
N HIS A 116 -2.35 12.63 9.06
CA HIS A 116 -3.57 12.56 8.27
C HIS A 116 -4.83 12.27 9.11
N ASP A 117 -4.82 12.67 10.39
CA ASP A 117 -5.96 12.49 11.30
C ASP A 117 -6.43 11.03 11.41
N LEU A 118 -5.55 10.06 11.28
CA LEU A 118 -5.89 8.63 11.23
C LEU A 118 -6.90 8.33 10.11
N CYS A 119 -6.73 8.95 8.96
CA CYS A 119 -7.51 8.70 7.77
C CYS A 119 -6.72 7.92 6.73
N LEU A 120 -7.46 7.16 5.92
CA LEU A 120 -6.89 6.32 4.86
C LEU A 120 -6.47 7.15 3.66
N GLN A 121 -5.24 6.95 3.20
CA GLN A 121 -4.75 7.47 1.94
C GLN A 121 -4.53 6.38 0.89
N THR A 122 -4.78 5.14 1.29
CA THR A 122 -4.60 3.98 0.42
C THR A 122 -5.71 3.88 -0.62
N GLY A 123 -5.36 3.44 -1.83
CA GLY A 123 -6.31 2.93 -2.82
C GLY A 123 -6.56 1.43 -2.65
N PHE A 124 -7.00 0.75 -3.71
CA PHE A 124 -7.33 -0.68 -3.67
C PHE A 124 -6.19 -1.56 -3.17
N LEU A 125 -4.99 -1.30 -3.68
CA LEU A 125 -3.83 -2.16 -3.47
C LEU A 125 -3.36 -2.07 -2.01
N GLY A 126 -3.18 -0.86 -1.50
CA GLY A 126 -2.78 -0.63 -0.12
C GLY A 126 -3.84 -1.06 0.87
N THR A 127 -5.12 -0.79 0.61
CA THR A 127 -6.23 -1.18 1.48
C THR A 127 -6.35 -2.69 1.63
N SER A 128 -6.08 -3.46 0.57
CA SER A 128 -6.19 -4.92 0.59
C SER A 128 -5.22 -5.60 1.56
N ILE A 129 -4.07 -4.99 1.81
CA ILE A 129 -3.04 -5.53 2.71
C ILE A 129 -2.95 -4.81 4.05
N LEU A 130 -3.67 -3.68 4.21
CA LEU A 130 -3.52 -2.73 5.30
C LEU A 130 -3.63 -3.38 6.68
N MET A 131 -4.80 -3.94 7.01
CA MET A 131 -5.11 -4.40 8.35
C MET A 131 -4.20 -5.55 8.80
N ALA A 132 -3.97 -6.53 7.91
CA ALA A 132 -3.07 -7.64 8.18
C ALA A 132 -1.63 -7.14 8.39
N THR A 133 -1.14 -6.25 7.52
CA THR A 133 0.22 -5.72 7.62
C THR A 133 0.42 -4.92 8.92
N LEU A 134 -0.54 -4.09 9.31
CA LEU A 134 -0.46 -3.34 10.56
C LEU A 134 -0.38 -4.29 11.75
N THR A 135 -1.28 -5.26 11.83
CA THR A 135 -1.33 -6.23 12.94
C THR A 135 -0.06 -7.09 13.00
N GLU A 136 0.42 -7.60 11.86
CA GLU A 136 1.65 -8.40 11.77
C GLU A 136 2.92 -7.62 12.18
N ASN A 137 2.84 -6.29 12.25
CA ASN A 137 3.95 -5.41 12.61
C ASN A 137 3.74 -4.61 13.92
N GLY A 138 2.85 -5.04 14.79
CA GLY A 138 2.63 -4.46 16.13
C GLY A 138 1.98 -3.08 16.09
N MET A 139 1.09 -2.86 15.11
CA MET A 139 0.31 -1.62 14.95
C MET A 139 -1.20 -1.91 15.00
N GLU A 140 -1.62 -2.88 15.80
CA GLU A 140 -3.03 -3.23 15.96
C GLU A 140 -3.85 -2.08 16.56
N ASP A 141 -3.24 -1.22 17.37
CA ASP A 141 -3.82 0.02 17.85
C ASP A 141 -4.25 0.92 16.69
N ILE A 142 -3.36 1.19 15.75
CA ILE A 142 -3.65 1.96 14.53
C ILE A 142 -4.72 1.25 13.68
N ALA A 143 -4.62 -0.07 13.53
CA ALA A 143 -5.61 -0.83 12.76
C ALA A 143 -7.03 -0.65 13.31
N TYR A 144 -7.21 -0.74 14.63
CA TYR A 144 -8.51 -0.50 15.26
C TYR A 144 -8.97 0.95 15.15
N GLU A 145 -8.07 1.93 15.33
CA GLU A 145 -8.42 3.35 15.18
C GLU A 145 -8.87 3.67 13.74
N LEU A 146 -8.21 3.12 12.73
CA LEU A 146 -8.64 3.25 11.34
C LEU A 146 -9.99 2.59 11.07
N LEU A 147 -10.24 1.42 11.67
CA LEU A 147 -11.52 0.72 11.53
C LEU A 147 -12.69 1.54 12.10
N PHE A 148 -12.47 2.20 13.24
CA PHE A 148 -13.49 3.01 13.90
C PHE A 148 -13.50 4.49 13.47
N GLN A 149 -12.62 4.89 12.57
CA GLN A 149 -12.58 6.24 12.03
C GLN A 149 -13.88 6.58 11.29
N ARG A 150 -14.44 7.78 11.55
CA ARG A 150 -15.67 8.28 10.90
C ARG A 150 -15.45 9.50 10.01
N LYS A 151 -14.25 10.10 10.04
CA LYS A 151 -13.89 11.17 9.12
C LYS A 151 -13.62 10.60 7.72
N ASN A 152 -13.89 11.34 6.67
CA ASN A 152 -13.50 10.98 5.30
C ASN A 152 -11.99 11.20 5.11
N PRO A 153 -11.29 10.23 4.52
CA PRO A 153 -11.74 8.91 4.04
C PRO A 153 -11.68 7.81 5.11
N SER A 154 -12.77 7.07 5.27
CA SER A 154 -12.86 5.89 6.15
C SER A 154 -14.06 5.01 5.80
N TRP A 155 -14.07 3.76 6.28
CA TRP A 155 -15.20 2.86 6.07
C TRP A 155 -16.48 3.35 6.77
N LEU A 156 -16.38 3.81 8.02
CA LEU A 156 -17.56 4.26 8.76
C LEU A 156 -18.12 5.58 8.24
N TYR A 157 -17.31 6.42 7.61
CA TYR A 157 -17.84 7.56 6.88
C TYR A 157 -18.84 7.12 5.80
N SER A 158 -18.51 6.09 5.03
CA SER A 158 -19.40 5.55 4.01
C SER A 158 -20.68 4.98 4.63
N VAL A 159 -20.57 4.22 5.73
CA VAL A 159 -21.70 3.66 6.47
C VAL A 159 -22.64 4.76 6.99
N ASP A 160 -22.07 5.78 7.64
CA ASP A 160 -22.82 6.92 8.18
C ASP A 160 -23.57 7.72 7.09
N ASN A 161 -23.09 7.63 5.84
CA ASN A 161 -23.71 8.24 4.66
C ASN A 161 -24.61 7.28 3.86
N GLY A 162 -25.05 6.18 4.49
CA GLY A 162 -26.05 5.27 3.92
C GLY A 162 -25.52 4.26 2.92
N ALA A 163 -24.21 3.99 2.92
CA ALA A 163 -23.64 2.94 2.10
C ALA A 163 -24.18 1.57 2.52
N THR A 164 -24.68 0.80 1.56
CA THR A 164 -25.12 -0.60 1.72
C THR A 164 -24.06 -1.59 1.21
N THR A 165 -23.04 -1.08 0.57
CA THR A 165 -21.90 -1.83 0.02
C THR A 165 -20.63 -1.02 0.23
N ILE A 166 -19.46 -1.63 0.05
CA ILE A 166 -18.20 -0.91 0.01
C ILE A 166 -18.18 -0.05 -1.26
N TRP A 167 -17.87 1.24 -1.11
CA TRP A 167 -17.72 2.13 -2.23
C TRP A 167 -16.43 1.85 -2.98
N GLU A 168 -16.47 2.01 -4.30
CA GLU A 168 -15.28 1.83 -5.15
C GLU A 168 -14.13 2.76 -4.79
N ARG A 169 -14.45 3.97 -4.36
CA ARG A 169 -13.46 4.97 -3.95
C ARG A 169 -13.90 5.69 -2.71
N TRP A 170 -12.95 6.15 -1.91
CA TRP A 170 -13.21 6.92 -0.69
C TRP A 170 -14.03 8.18 -0.92
N ASN A 171 -13.87 8.81 -2.07
CA ASN A 171 -14.57 10.02 -2.49
C ASN A 171 -15.73 9.77 -3.46
N SER A 172 -16.31 8.56 -3.48
CA SER A 172 -17.49 8.27 -4.33
C SER A 172 -18.67 9.17 -4.00
N TYR A 173 -18.83 9.51 -2.73
CA TYR A 173 -19.80 10.50 -2.26
C TYR A 173 -19.20 11.34 -1.14
N MET A 174 -19.42 12.65 -1.16
CA MET A 174 -19.02 13.59 -0.12
C MET A 174 -20.19 14.51 0.23
N ILE A 175 -20.49 14.69 1.52
CA ILE A 175 -21.65 15.46 2.00
C ILE A 175 -21.68 16.88 1.41
N ASP A 176 -20.52 17.53 1.34
CA ASP A 176 -20.36 18.91 0.86
C ASP A 176 -20.30 19.04 -0.67
N LYS A 177 -19.98 17.98 -1.38
CA LYS A 177 -19.69 17.98 -2.82
C LYS A 177 -20.56 17.04 -3.64
N GLY A 178 -21.40 16.22 -2.97
CA GLY A 178 -22.23 15.21 -3.62
C GLY A 178 -21.43 14.06 -4.20
N MET A 179 -21.89 13.51 -5.31
CA MET A 179 -21.21 12.41 -6.00
C MET A 179 -19.85 12.85 -6.51
N GLY A 180 -18.81 12.13 -6.12
CA GLY A 180 -17.47 12.32 -6.63
C GLY A 180 -17.39 12.09 -8.15
N PRO A 181 -16.24 12.43 -8.78
CA PRO A 181 -16.09 12.20 -10.22
C PRO A 181 -16.35 10.74 -10.53
N ARG A 182 -17.26 10.49 -11.47
CA ARG A 182 -17.57 9.12 -11.92
C ARG A 182 -16.28 8.49 -12.43
N GLY A 183 -16.00 7.28 -11.97
CA GLY A 183 -14.86 6.53 -12.44
C GLY A 183 -14.90 6.36 -13.95
N MET A 184 -13.73 6.39 -14.53
CA MET A 184 -13.56 5.94 -15.89
C MET A 184 -13.53 4.42 -15.91
#